data_258284121fedab672403a6495cfd6256
#
_entry.id   258284121fedab672403a6495cfd6256
#
_cell.length_a   1.000
_cell.length_b   1.000
_cell.length_c   1.000
_cell.angle_alpha   90.00
_cell.angle_beta   90.00
_cell.angle_gamma   90.00
#
_symmetry.space_group_name_H-M   'P 1'
#
loop_
_entity.id
_entity.type
_entity.pdbx_description
1 polymer ?
#
loop_
_entity_poly.entity_id
_entity_poly.type
_entity_poly.pdbx_seq_one_letter_code
_entity_poly.pdbx_strand_id
1 'polypeptide(L)'
;MNVFTHCHSSNVIDILKKAKKQKKKFVVYNTETYPRFQGRQTAKDLAKAGIKVIHVPDKAAEYALKKCDLFLFGVDAFTKKGAINKSGTSMFCKIAQDYHVPCYACGVSLKFTKKPKIEMRKGKEVWDEREKNIEVLNPAFDLVNKKLLKGVVTEWGVMTYREFLKKIQAISNTFL
;
A
#
# COMPACT_ATOMS: atom_id res chain seq x y z
N MET A 1 -6.34 -17.09 7.47
CA MET A 1 -6.54 -15.76 6.86
C MET A 1 -5.42 -15.50 5.86
N ASN A 2 -5.73 -14.95 4.72
CA ASN A 2 -4.78 -14.57 3.68
C ASN A 2 -4.75 -13.05 3.58
N VAL A 3 -3.57 -12.46 3.66
CA VAL A 3 -3.37 -10.99 3.62
C VAL A 3 -2.62 -10.63 2.35
N PHE A 4 -3.16 -9.72 1.56
CA PHE A 4 -2.47 -9.16 0.41
C PHE A 4 -1.70 -7.91 0.81
N THR A 5 -0.52 -7.70 0.22
CA THR A 5 0.24 -6.44 0.36
C THR A 5 1.02 -6.13 -0.91
N HIS A 6 1.27 -4.85 -1.15
CA HIS A 6 2.01 -4.33 -2.29
C HIS A 6 3.09 -3.36 -1.83
N CYS A 7 4.25 -3.41 -2.46
CA CYS A 7 5.43 -2.60 -2.15
C CYS A 7 6.06 -2.96 -0.79
N HIS A 8 6.93 -2.08 -0.28
CA HIS A 8 7.60 -2.24 1.00
C HIS A 8 7.12 -1.13 1.95
N SER A 9 6.65 -1.53 3.14
CA SER A 9 6.21 -0.61 4.18
C SER A 9 6.54 -1.16 5.56
N SER A 10 7.35 -0.42 6.33
CA SER A 10 7.66 -0.76 7.72
C SER A 10 6.39 -0.89 8.56
N ASN A 11 5.42 0.02 8.41
CA ASN A 11 4.16 -0.04 9.15
C ASN A 11 3.41 -1.36 8.90
N VAL A 12 3.30 -1.80 7.65
CA VAL A 12 2.63 -3.07 7.31
C VAL A 12 3.41 -4.26 7.86
N ILE A 13 4.73 -4.25 7.70
CA ILE A 13 5.62 -5.31 8.21
C ILE A 13 5.49 -5.42 9.74
N ASP A 14 5.48 -4.31 10.45
CA ASP A 14 5.37 -4.30 11.91
C ASP A 14 4.00 -4.80 12.40
N ILE A 15 2.91 -4.42 11.71
CA ILE A 15 1.56 -4.96 11.97
C ILE A 15 1.57 -6.49 11.84
N LEU A 16 2.11 -7.01 10.73
CA LEU A 16 2.13 -8.45 10.46
C LEU A 16 3.04 -9.21 11.43
N LYS A 17 4.22 -8.66 11.75
CA LYS A 17 5.12 -9.22 12.78
C LYS A 17 4.46 -9.25 14.17
N LYS A 18 3.75 -8.19 14.55
CA LYS A 18 3.00 -8.14 15.80
C LYS A 18 1.88 -9.19 15.84
N ALA A 19 1.12 -9.33 14.75
CA ALA A 19 0.10 -10.37 14.63
C ALA A 19 0.71 -11.79 14.76
N LYS A 20 1.88 -12.03 14.15
CA LYS A 20 2.60 -13.30 14.28
C LYS A 20 3.03 -13.59 15.73
N LYS A 21 3.59 -12.58 16.43
CA LYS A 21 3.94 -12.69 17.86
C LYS A 21 2.72 -13.01 18.72
N GLN A 22 1.53 -12.53 18.35
CA GLN A 22 0.25 -12.84 18.98
C GLN A 22 -0.31 -14.21 18.56
N LYS A 23 0.50 -15.07 17.93
CA LYS A 23 0.13 -16.42 17.47
C LYS A 23 -1.02 -16.47 16.47
N LYS A 24 -1.33 -15.37 15.77
CA LYS A 24 -2.32 -15.37 14.68
C LYS A 24 -1.81 -16.20 13.50
N LYS A 25 -2.71 -16.99 12.91
CA LYS A 25 -2.42 -17.85 11.74
C LYS A 25 -2.84 -17.14 10.46
N PHE A 26 -1.89 -16.82 9.58
CA PHE A 26 -2.14 -16.19 8.28
C PHE A 26 -1.01 -16.46 7.29
N VAL A 27 -1.30 -16.24 6.02
CA VAL A 27 -0.34 -16.26 4.91
C VAL A 27 -0.35 -14.90 4.26
N VAL A 28 0.80 -14.41 3.82
CA VAL A 28 0.90 -13.14 3.11
C VAL A 28 1.13 -13.40 1.63
N TYR A 29 0.28 -12.81 0.79
CA TYR A 29 0.48 -12.69 -0.64
C TYR A 29 1.07 -11.31 -0.92
N ASN A 30 2.21 -11.22 -1.58
CA ASN A 30 2.77 -9.94 -1.94
C ASN A 30 3.27 -9.92 -3.38
N THR A 31 3.21 -8.74 -4.00
CA THR A 31 3.70 -8.52 -5.36
C THR A 31 5.15 -8.06 -5.36
N GLU A 32 5.85 -8.25 -6.49
CA GLU A 32 7.26 -7.90 -6.61
C GLU A 32 7.55 -6.40 -6.66
N THR A 33 6.57 -5.60 -7.12
CA THR A 33 6.67 -4.12 -7.21
C THR A 33 7.72 -3.67 -8.23
N TYR A 34 7.48 -3.96 -9.51
CA TYR A 34 8.31 -3.50 -10.63
C TYR A 34 8.29 -1.94 -10.71
N PRO A 35 9.35 -1.26 -11.15
CA PRO A 35 10.64 -1.79 -11.62
C PRO A 35 11.68 -1.98 -10.52
N ARG A 36 11.46 -1.49 -9.29
CA ARG A 36 12.47 -1.50 -8.22
C ARG A 36 12.40 -2.71 -7.30
N PHE A 37 11.44 -3.58 -7.48
CA PHE A 37 11.28 -4.84 -6.76
C PHE A 37 11.25 -4.73 -5.23
N GLN A 38 10.69 -3.61 -4.71
CA GLN A 38 10.61 -3.39 -3.25
C GLN A 38 9.77 -4.48 -2.54
N GLY A 39 8.82 -5.10 -3.24
CA GLY A 39 8.07 -6.23 -2.70
C GLY A 39 8.94 -7.43 -2.35
N ARG A 40 10.08 -7.63 -3.02
CA ARG A 40 11.05 -8.68 -2.68
C ARG A 40 11.67 -8.46 -1.30
N GLN A 41 11.90 -7.19 -0.91
CA GLN A 41 12.35 -6.87 0.45
C GLN A 41 11.28 -7.22 1.48
N THR A 42 10.01 -6.87 1.22
CA THR A 42 8.88 -7.24 2.08
C THR A 42 8.80 -8.76 2.27
N ALA A 43 8.92 -9.53 1.19
CA ALA A 43 8.91 -10.99 1.27
C ALA A 43 10.02 -11.53 2.17
N LYS A 44 11.25 -11.01 2.00
CA LYS A 44 12.40 -11.40 2.83
C LYS A 44 12.20 -11.08 4.31
N ASP A 45 11.70 -9.87 4.64
CA ASP A 45 11.53 -9.41 6.02
C ASP A 45 10.43 -10.18 6.75
N LEU A 46 9.36 -10.54 6.05
CA LEU A 46 8.27 -11.35 6.60
C LEU A 46 8.70 -12.82 6.76
N ALA A 47 9.40 -13.39 5.77
CA ALA A 47 9.92 -14.76 5.85
C ALA A 47 10.91 -14.92 7.01
N LYS A 48 11.83 -13.96 7.21
CA LYS A 48 12.74 -13.94 8.37
C LYS A 48 11.99 -13.90 9.71
N ALA A 49 10.78 -13.33 9.74
CA ALA A 49 9.91 -13.33 10.92
C ALA A 49 9.06 -14.61 11.06
N GLY A 50 9.30 -15.64 10.26
CA GLY A 50 8.58 -16.92 10.29
C GLY A 50 7.15 -16.81 9.74
N ILE A 51 6.86 -15.83 8.89
CA ILE A 51 5.57 -15.65 8.23
C ILE A 51 5.65 -16.29 6.84
N LYS A 52 4.69 -17.16 6.51
CA LYS A 52 4.60 -17.75 5.17
C LYS A 52 4.23 -16.67 4.16
N VAL A 53 5.03 -16.52 3.10
CA VAL A 53 4.81 -15.56 2.01
C VAL A 53 4.64 -16.30 0.70
N ILE A 54 3.66 -15.87 -0.10
CA ILE A 54 3.46 -16.25 -1.49
C ILE A 54 3.74 -15.00 -2.32
N HIS A 55 4.84 -15.02 -3.03
CA HIS A 55 5.32 -13.90 -3.84
C HIS A 55 4.89 -14.06 -5.29
N VAL A 56 4.29 -13.04 -5.88
CA VAL A 56 3.78 -13.05 -7.25
C VAL A 56 4.27 -11.84 -8.05
N PRO A 57 4.37 -11.92 -9.38
CA PRO A 57 4.58 -10.73 -10.21
C PRO A 57 3.36 -9.80 -10.14
N ASP A 58 3.57 -8.50 -10.35
CA ASP A 58 2.48 -7.50 -10.23
C ASP A 58 1.28 -7.80 -11.13
N LYS A 59 1.53 -8.31 -12.34
CA LYS A 59 0.48 -8.72 -13.29
C LYS A 59 -0.39 -9.90 -12.83
N ALA A 60 0.04 -10.64 -11.82
CA ALA A 60 -0.72 -11.74 -11.21
C ALA A 60 -1.43 -11.33 -9.92
N ALA A 61 -1.54 -10.01 -9.62
CA ALA A 61 -2.16 -9.51 -8.41
C ALA A 61 -3.62 -9.95 -8.25
N GLU A 62 -4.40 -9.99 -9.33
CA GLU A 62 -5.78 -10.48 -9.31
C GLU A 62 -5.88 -11.94 -8.86
N TYR A 63 -5.02 -12.81 -9.40
CA TYR A 63 -4.94 -14.22 -8.99
C TYR A 63 -4.66 -14.37 -7.50
N ALA A 64 -3.86 -13.47 -6.91
CA ALA A 64 -3.57 -13.45 -5.48
C ALA A 64 -4.74 -12.86 -4.67
N LEU A 65 -5.27 -11.70 -5.09
CA LEU A 65 -6.31 -10.96 -4.38
C LEU A 65 -7.59 -11.78 -4.17
N LYS A 66 -8.05 -12.51 -5.19
CA LYS A 66 -9.25 -13.38 -5.07
C LYS A 66 -9.13 -14.51 -4.03
N LYS A 67 -7.93 -14.74 -3.50
CA LYS A 67 -7.67 -15.72 -2.42
C LYS A 67 -7.46 -15.04 -1.07
N CYS A 68 -7.49 -13.71 -1.02
CA CYS A 68 -7.18 -12.94 0.17
C CYS A 68 -8.43 -12.43 0.87
N ASP A 69 -8.32 -12.32 2.20
CA ASP A 69 -9.37 -11.82 3.08
C ASP A 69 -9.17 -10.34 3.44
N LEU A 70 -7.97 -9.80 3.16
CA LEU A 70 -7.57 -8.49 3.60
C LEU A 70 -6.44 -7.95 2.71
N PHE A 71 -6.52 -6.66 2.33
CA PHE A 71 -5.42 -5.94 1.69
C PHE A 71 -4.90 -4.83 2.61
N LEU A 72 -3.64 -4.98 3.06
CA LEU A 72 -2.90 -3.95 3.81
C LEU A 72 -1.82 -3.36 2.93
N PHE A 73 -1.74 -2.05 2.84
CA PHE A 73 -0.67 -1.37 2.10
C PHE A 73 -0.17 -0.14 2.86
N GLY A 74 1.09 0.19 2.65
CA GLY A 74 1.73 1.37 3.22
C GLY A 74 1.23 2.66 2.59
N VAL A 75 1.52 3.80 3.24
CA VAL A 75 1.15 5.12 2.75
C VAL A 75 2.39 6.00 2.68
N ASP A 76 2.58 6.66 1.55
CA ASP A 76 3.58 7.73 1.39
C ASP A 76 2.98 9.08 1.81
N ALA A 77 1.70 9.33 1.50
CA ALA A 77 0.96 10.48 1.99
C ALA A 77 -0.53 10.19 2.14
N PHE A 78 -1.16 10.74 3.17
CA PHE A 78 -2.60 10.87 3.28
C PHE A 78 -3.05 12.23 2.75
N THR A 79 -4.21 12.29 2.09
CA THR A 79 -4.78 13.52 1.52
C THR A 79 -6.28 13.61 1.83
N LYS A 80 -6.94 14.73 1.52
CA LYS A 80 -8.40 14.82 1.59
C LYS A 80 -9.12 13.84 0.65
N LYS A 81 -8.48 13.43 -0.45
CA LYS A 81 -9.08 12.58 -1.51
C LYS A 81 -8.83 11.09 -1.29
N GLY A 82 -7.78 10.72 -0.55
CA GLY A 82 -7.37 9.34 -0.35
C GLY A 82 -5.91 9.21 0.06
N ALA A 83 -5.36 8.01 -0.04
CA ALA A 83 -3.99 7.66 0.29
C ALA A 83 -3.11 7.58 -0.96
N ILE A 84 -1.89 8.08 -0.88
CA ILE A 84 -0.87 7.95 -1.93
C ILE A 84 0.05 6.81 -1.54
N ASN A 85 0.30 5.91 -2.46
CA ASN A 85 1.23 4.81 -2.33
C ASN A 85 1.84 4.46 -3.70
N LYS A 86 2.74 3.50 -3.71
CA LYS A 86 3.40 2.98 -4.91
C LYS A 86 2.40 2.75 -6.06
N SER A 87 2.79 3.15 -7.28
CA SER A 87 2.01 2.95 -8.50
C SER A 87 1.54 1.50 -8.64
N GLY A 88 0.28 1.31 -9.02
CA GLY A 88 -0.41 0.02 -9.03
C GLY A 88 -1.34 -0.21 -7.84
N THR A 89 -1.12 0.45 -6.70
CA THR A 89 -1.95 0.26 -5.49
C THR A 89 -3.42 0.59 -5.74
N SER A 90 -3.71 1.67 -6.47
CA SER A 90 -5.08 2.07 -6.80
C SER A 90 -5.80 1.03 -7.66
N MET A 91 -5.09 0.45 -8.63
CA MET A 91 -5.60 -0.64 -9.47
C MET A 91 -5.89 -1.88 -8.61
N PHE A 92 -4.98 -2.26 -7.72
CA PHE A 92 -5.18 -3.42 -6.85
C PHE A 92 -6.34 -3.21 -5.86
N CYS A 93 -6.56 -2.00 -5.36
CA CYS A 93 -7.74 -1.70 -4.53
C CYS A 93 -9.05 -1.81 -5.31
N LYS A 94 -9.08 -1.46 -6.60
CA LYS A 94 -10.26 -1.68 -7.46
C LYS A 94 -10.52 -3.18 -7.65
N ILE A 95 -9.48 -3.95 -7.99
CA ILE A 95 -9.59 -5.43 -8.10
C ILE A 95 -10.05 -6.04 -6.77
N ALA A 96 -9.48 -5.59 -5.65
CA ALA A 96 -9.89 -6.05 -4.31
C ALA A 96 -11.37 -5.78 -4.03
N GLN A 97 -11.92 -4.64 -4.50
CA GLN A 97 -13.34 -4.32 -4.37
C GLN A 97 -14.23 -5.33 -5.13
N ASP A 98 -13.83 -5.75 -6.33
CA ASP A 98 -14.57 -6.72 -7.14
C ASP A 98 -14.65 -8.09 -6.44
N TYR A 99 -13.64 -8.43 -5.64
CA TYR A 99 -13.60 -9.66 -4.83
C TYR A 99 -14.01 -9.45 -3.37
N HIS A 100 -14.59 -8.29 -3.02
CA HIS A 100 -15.02 -7.94 -1.66
C HIS A 100 -13.90 -8.00 -0.61
N VAL A 101 -12.64 -7.82 -1.02
CA VAL A 101 -11.48 -7.79 -0.13
C VAL A 101 -11.31 -6.38 0.45
N PRO A 102 -11.46 -6.20 1.78
CA PRO A 102 -11.35 -4.88 2.39
C PRO A 102 -9.91 -4.36 2.33
N CYS A 103 -9.75 -3.10 1.91
CA CYS A 103 -8.47 -2.41 1.78
C CYS A 103 -8.25 -1.44 2.94
N TYR A 104 -7.07 -1.51 3.57
CA TYR A 104 -6.66 -0.60 4.63
C TYR A 104 -5.32 0.07 4.30
N ALA A 105 -5.29 1.40 4.40
CA ALA A 105 -4.09 2.21 4.25
C ALA A 105 -3.39 2.36 5.60
N CYS A 106 -2.13 1.90 5.71
CA CYS A 106 -1.36 1.83 6.96
C CYS A 106 -0.24 2.85 6.98
N GLY A 107 -0.25 3.77 7.94
CA GLY A 107 0.80 4.78 8.08
C GLY A 107 0.56 5.70 9.27
N VAL A 108 1.54 6.54 9.60
CA VAL A 108 1.39 7.52 10.68
C VAL A 108 0.60 8.75 10.21
N SER A 109 -0.19 9.35 11.09
CA SER A 109 -1.04 10.50 10.77
C SER A 109 -0.26 11.72 10.27
N LEU A 110 1.00 11.86 10.69
CA LEU A 110 1.91 12.91 10.24
C LEU A 110 2.17 12.92 8.73
N LYS A 111 1.88 11.82 8.03
CA LYS A 111 1.93 11.77 6.56
C LYS A 111 0.78 12.49 5.87
N PHE A 112 -0.12 13.14 6.62
CA PHE A 112 -1.19 13.93 6.01
C PHE A 112 -0.64 15.21 5.35
N THR A 113 -1.05 15.48 4.11
CA THR A 113 -0.68 16.69 3.37
C THR A 113 -1.84 17.26 2.59
N LYS A 114 -1.91 18.60 2.54
CA LYS A 114 -2.86 19.34 1.69
C LYS A 114 -2.34 19.48 0.24
N LYS A 115 -1.02 19.34 0.04
CA LYS A 115 -0.33 19.55 -1.25
C LYS A 115 0.45 18.28 -1.64
N PRO A 116 -0.22 17.22 -2.08
CA PRO A 116 0.46 16.00 -2.49
C PRO A 116 1.26 16.25 -3.79
N LYS A 117 2.43 15.65 -3.87
CA LYS A 117 3.22 15.56 -5.09
C LYS A 117 3.29 14.11 -5.52
N ILE A 118 2.98 13.83 -6.77
CA ILE A 118 3.23 12.52 -7.39
C ILE A 118 4.53 12.64 -8.18
N GLU A 119 5.55 11.90 -7.73
CA GLU A 119 6.86 11.90 -8.35
C GLU A 119 6.82 11.14 -9.68
N MET A 120 7.32 11.77 -10.74
CA MET A 120 7.65 11.10 -12.00
C MET A 120 9.14 10.72 -11.96
N ARG A 121 9.44 9.45 -12.01
CA ARG A 121 10.80 8.93 -11.95
C ARG A 121 11.41 8.80 -13.34
N LYS A 122 12.73 8.55 -13.36
CA LYS A 122 13.47 8.40 -14.63
C LYS A 122 12.93 7.19 -15.42
N GLY A 123 12.62 7.39 -16.69
CA GLY A 123 12.12 6.33 -17.58
C GLY A 123 13.09 5.15 -17.72
N LYS A 124 14.41 5.37 -17.58
CA LYS A 124 15.43 4.32 -17.63
C LYS A 124 15.28 3.25 -16.54
N GLU A 125 14.59 3.52 -15.44
CA GLU A 125 14.30 2.49 -14.43
C GLU A 125 13.33 1.43 -14.97
N VAL A 126 12.52 1.77 -15.97
CA VAL A 126 11.56 0.88 -16.64
C VAL A 126 12.16 0.26 -17.89
N TRP A 127 12.81 1.08 -18.69
CA TRP A 127 13.44 0.66 -19.93
C TRP A 127 14.66 1.53 -20.25
N ASP A 128 15.85 0.98 -20.15
CA ASP A 128 17.11 1.69 -20.31
C ASP A 128 17.49 1.83 -21.80
N GLU A 129 17.35 0.77 -22.58
CA GLU A 129 17.62 0.74 -24.03
C GLU A 129 16.34 1.09 -24.81
N ARG A 130 16.21 2.35 -25.22
CA ARG A 130 15.04 2.81 -25.98
C ARG A 130 15.43 3.66 -27.19
N GLU A 131 14.64 3.56 -28.22
CA GLU A 131 14.78 4.36 -29.42
C GLU A 131 14.47 5.86 -29.17
N LYS A 132 15.04 6.73 -30.02
CA LYS A 132 14.95 8.20 -29.88
C LYS A 132 13.52 8.74 -29.73
N ASN A 133 12.56 8.13 -30.41
CA ASN A 133 11.16 8.60 -30.44
C ASN A 133 10.26 7.86 -29.42
N ILE A 134 10.82 7.18 -28.41
CA ILE A 134 10.07 6.50 -27.37
C ILE A 134 10.17 7.31 -26.08
N GLU A 135 9.03 7.77 -25.56
CA GLU A 135 8.90 8.35 -24.24
C GLU A 135 8.50 7.26 -23.24
N VAL A 136 9.21 7.16 -22.12
CA VAL A 136 8.90 6.22 -21.05
C VAL A 136 8.39 6.99 -19.84
N LEU A 137 7.11 6.84 -19.52
CA LEU A 137 6.49 7.40 -18.31
C LEU A 137 6.65 6.43 -17.15
N ASN A 138 7.16 6.93 -16.02
CA ASN A 138 7.38 6.14 -14.80
C ASN A 138 6.80 6.86 -13.57
N PRO A 139 5.47 6.91 -13.42
CA PRO A 139 4.86 7.46 -12.20
C PRO A 139 5.19 6.57 -11.01
N ALA A 140 5.85 7.14 -9.99
CA ALA A 140 6.28 6.39 -8.80
C ALA A 140 5.12 6.00 -7.89
N PHE A 141 4.08 6.83 -7.86
CA PHE A 141 2.96 6.71 -6.93
C PHE A 141 1.63 6.91 -7.64
N ASP A 142 0.56 6.39 -7.05
CA ASP A 142 -0.81 6.68 -7.43
C ASP A 142 -1.67 7.09 -6.23
N LEU A 143 -2.82 7.69 -6.52
CA LEU A 143 -3.81 8.06 -5.52
C LEU A 143 -4.88 6.97 -5.42
N VAL A 144 -4.91 6.29 -4.30
CA VAL A 144 -6.00 5.40 -3.92
C VAL A 144 -7.16 6.23 -3.38
N ASN A 145 -8.27 6.31 -4.13
CA ASN A 145 -9.45 7.05 -3.68
C ASN A 145 -9.97 6.51 -2.35
N LYS A 146 -10.32 7.40 -1.41
CA LYS A 146 -10.87 7.02 -0.10
C LYS A 146 -12.12 6.13 -0.17
N LYS A 147 -12.89 6.17 -1.27
CA LYS A 147 -14.07 5.31 -1.48
C LYS A 147 -13.70 3.83 -1.65
N LEU A 148 -12.46 3.52 -2.04
CA LEU A 148 -11.95 2.15 -2.18
C LEU A 148 -11.42 1.60 -0.84
N LEU A 149 -11.35 2.44 0.20
CA LEU A 149 -10.77 2.08 1.49
C LEU A 149 -11.87 1.71 2.49
N LYS A 150 -11.75 0.55 3.11
CA LYS A 150 -12.53 0.19 4.30
C LYS A 150 -12.14 1.07 5.49
N GLY A 151 -10.85 1.43 5.57
CA GLY A 151 -10.34 2.30 6.63
C GLY A 151 -8.85 2.59 6.52
N VAL A 152 -8.34 3.22 7.56
CA VAL A 152 -6.93 3.48 7.78
C VAL A 152 -6.46 2.85 9.09
N VAL A 153 -5.18 2.52 9.15
CA VAL A 153 -4.50 2.05 10.35
C VAL A 153 -3.38 3.04 10.67
N THR A 154 -3.50 3.72 11.79
CA THR A 154 -2.53 4.74 12.23
C THR A 154 -2.15 4.48 13.70
N GLU A 155 -1.31 5.34 14.28
CA GLU A 155 -1.03 5.36 15.73
C GLU A 155 -2.28 5.62 16.58
N TRP A 156 -3.34 6.16 15.97
CA TRP A 156 -4.64 6.36 16.61
C TRP A 156 -5.57 5.14 16.56
N GLY A 157 -5.08 4.03 16.00
CA GLY A 157 -5.85 2.80 15.81
C GLY A 157 -6.45 2.67 14.41
N VAL A 158 -7.42 1.76 14.30
CA VAL A 158 -8.17 1.49 13.06
C VAL A 158 -9.41 2.36 13.04
N MET A 159 -9.63 3.08 11.95
CA MET A 159 -10.80 3.96 11.79
C MET A 159 -11.18 4.13 10.32
N THR A 160 -12.38 4.64 10.07
CA THR A 160 -12.79 5.02 8.72
C THR A 160 -11.98 6.23 8.23
N TYR A 161 -11.88 6.39 6.90
CA TYR A 161 -11.19 7.56 6.33
C TYR A 161 -11.85 8.88 6.74
N ARG A 162 -13.17 8.89 6.95
CA ARG A 162 -13.92 10.05 7.42
C ARG A 162 -13.52 10.46 8.83
N GLU A 163 -13.43 9.49 9.75
CA GLU A 163 -13.00 9.75 11.14
C GLU A 163 -11.57 10.24 11.19
N PHE A 164 -10.67 9.63 10.39
CA PHE A 164 -9.29 10.08 10.25
C PHE A 164 -9.22 11.57 9.84
N LEU A 165 -9.96 11.97 8.79
CA LEU A 165 -9.96 13.36 8.34
C LEU A 165 -10.51 14.34 9.41
N LYS A 166 -11.53 13.92 10.18
CA LYS A 166 -12.04 14.73 11.30
C LYS A 166 -10.97 14.95 12.38
N LYS A 167 -10.24 13.89 12.75
CA LYS A 167 -9.12 14.00 13.71
C LYS A 167 -8.01 14.91 13.21
N ILE A 168 -7.60 14.77 11.95
CA ILE A 168 -6.61 15.67 11.32
C ILE A 168 -7.06 17.13 11.38
N GLN A 169 -8.33 17.41 11.08
CA GLN A 169 -8.87 18.75 11.11
C GLN A 169 -8.90 19.34 12.52
N ALA A 170 -9.30 18.55 13.52
CA ALA A 170 -9.30 18.97 14.91
C ALA A 170 -7.90 19.39 15.38
N ILE A 171 -6.88 18.59 15.10
CA ILE A 171 -5.48 18.89 15.42
C ILE A 171 -5.03 20.17 14.70
N SER A 172 -5.31 20.31 13.40
CA SER A 172 -4.93 21.50 12.63
C SER A 172 -5.56 22.79 13.18
N ASN A 173 -6.77 22.72 13.73
CA ASN A 173 -7.47 23.88 14.33
C ASN A 173 -6.97 24.21 15.74
N THR A 174 -6.31 23.29 16.43
CA THR A 174 -5.75 23.49 17.77
C THR A 174 -4.41 24.21 17.74
N PHE A 175 -3.70 24.15 16.60
CA PHE A 175 -2.37 24.76 16.42
C PHE A 175 -2.39 26.03 15.52
N LEU A 176 -3.56 26.54 15.16
CA LEU A 176 -3.79 27.84 14.51
C LEU A 176 -4.51 28.79 15.46
#